data_0a16d34c8db35934ab6f3c6beb759b1d
#
_entry.id   0a16d34c8db35934ab6f3c6beb759b1d
#
_cell.length_a   1.000
_cell.length_b   1.000
_cell.length_c   1.000
_cell.angle_alpha   90.00
_cell.angle_beta   90.00
_cell.angle_gamma   90.00
#
_symmetry.space_group_name_H-M   'P 1'
#
loop_
_entity.id
_entity.type
_entity.pdbx_description
1 polymer ?
#
loop_
_entity_poly.entity_id
_entity_poly.type
_entity_poly.pdbx_seq_one_letter_code
_entity_poly.pdbx_strand_id
1 'polypeptide(L)'
;MSEKNCTFVPYLPHKDTMTAHEALKTYFGYDDFRPLQEEIIQSVLDGRDTLALMPTGGGKSLCFQVPTMVMGGLCLVITPLIALMKDQVENLRKRDIRAAAIYTGMTYEQQKVALDNCQWGPYHFLYVSPERLESEEFRERLARLPICLIAVDEAHCISQWGY
;
A
#
# COMPACT_ATOMS: atom_id res chain seq x y z
N MET A 1 22.21 1.51 25.03
CA MET A 1 20.98 1.82 24.24
C MET A 1 21.43 2.36 22.89
N SER A 2 21.36 1.54 21.87
CA SER A 2 21.76 1.91 20.52
C SER A 2 20.53 2.44 19.81
N GLU A 3 20.47 3.75 19.57
CA GLU A 3 19.50 4.36 18.67
C GLU A 3 19.76 3.83 17.26
N LYS A 4 18.93 2.93 16.80
CA LYS A 4 18.89 2.56 15.38
C LYS A 4 18.22 3.72 14.66
N ASN A 5 19.03 4.64 14.15
CA ASN A 5 18.61 5.62 13.18
C ASN A 5 18.00 4.87 11.99
N CYS A 6 16.69 4.97 11.86
CA CYS A 6 15.99 4.57 10.66
C CYS A 6 16.36 5.61 9.59
N THR A 7 17.41 5.32 8.84
CA THR A 7 17.83 6.20 7.74
C THR A 7 16.83 5.99 6.61
N PHE A 8 15.91 6.93 6.47
CA PHE A 8 15.09 7.04 5.27
C PHE A 8 16.05 7.29 4.09
N VAL A 9 16.17 6.31 3.22
CA VAL A 9 16.87 6.49 1.95
C VAL A 9 15.86 7.09 0.98
N PRO A 10 16.02 8.36 0.56
CA PRO A 10 15.13 8.94 -0.43
C PRO A 10 15.21 8.10 -1.71
N TYR A 11 14.05 7.74 -2.25
CA TYR A 11 13.97 7.15 -3.57
C TYR A 11 14.57 8.14 -4.59
N LEU A 12 15.72 7.78 -5.14
CA LEU A 12 16.32 8.49 -6.26
C LEU A 12 15.85 7.80 -7.54
N PRO A 13 15.07 8.46 -8.40
CA PRO A 13 14.66 7.86 -9.66
C PRO A 13 15.88 7.56 -10.52
N HIS A 14 16.14 6.30 -10.80
CA HIS A 14 17.08 5.89 -11.84
C HIS A 14 16.51 6.27 -13.21
N LYS A 15 17.40 6.55 -14.17
CA LYS A 15 17.05 7.04 -15.53
C LYS A 15 16.14 6.12 -16.35
N ASP A 16 15.87 4.90 -15.87
CA ASP A 16 15.03 3.89 -16.51
C ASP A 16 13.77 3.55 -15.70
N THR A 17 13.33 4.43 -14.81
CA THR A 17 12.13 4.20 -14.01
C THR A 17 10.87 4.57 -14.79
N MET A 18 9.90 3.67 -14.75
CA MET A 18 8.56 3.87 -15.28
C MET A 18 7.94 5.16 -14.71
N THR A 19 7.37 5.99 -15.55
CA THR A 19 6.63 7.19 -15.12
C THR A 19 5.27 6.82 -14.52
N ALA A 20 4.67 7.75 -13.78
CA ALA A 20 3.33 7.56 -13.24
C ALA A 20 2.27 7.31 -14.33
N HIS A 21 2.35 8.01 -15.47
CA HIS A 21 1.47 7.80 -16.61
C HIS A 21 1.67 6.43 -17.27
N GLU A 22 2.91 5.99 -17.43
CA GLU A 22 3.21 4.64 -17.94
C GLU A 22 2.68 3.56 -17.01
N ALA A 23 2.82 3.73 -15.70
CA ALA A 23 2.27 2.82 -14.70
C ALA A 23 0.73 2.79 -14.75
N LEU A 24 0.10 3.96 -14.85
CA LEU A 24 -1.35 4.09 -14.97
C LEU A 24 -1.86 3.32 -16.20
N LYS A 25 -1.24 3.50 -17.33
CA LYS A 25 -1.62 2.84 -18.59
C LYS A 25 -1.34 1.34 -18.55
N THR A 26 -0.14 0.95 -18.15
CA THR A 26 0.32 -0.44 -18.19
C THR A 26 -0.45 -1.33 -17.23
N TYR A 27 -0.64 -0.90 -15.98
CA TYR A 27 -1.22 -1.74 -14.92
C TYR A 27 -2.72 -1.53 -14.75
N PHE A 28 -3.22 -0.31 -15.00
CA PHE A 28 -4.62 0.03 -14.71
C PHE A 28 -5.45 0.29 -15.97
N GLY A 29 -4.82 0.47 -17.13
CA GLY A 29 -5.52 0.60 -18.42
C GLY A 29 -6.17 1.96 -18.64
N TYR A 30 -5.75 2.98 -17.90
CA TYR A 30 -6.23 4.37 -18.08
C TYR A 30 -5.17 5.20 -18.80
N ASP A 31 -5.62 6.09 -19.69
CA ASP A 31 -4.73 6.98 -20.43
C ASP A 31 -4.41 8.26 -19.65
N ASP A 32 -5.37 8.78 -18.87
CA ASP A 32 -5.24 10.04 -18.15
C ASP A 32 -5.66 9.91 -16.69
N PHE A 33 -5.05 10.72 -15.83
CA PHE A 33 -5.46 10.88 -14.44
C PHE A 33 -6.74 11.70 -14.32
N ARG A 34 -7.56 11.38 -13.34
CA ARG A 34 -8.66 12.25 -12.91
C ARG A 34 -8.12 13.46 -12.15
N PRO A 35 -8.89 14.56 -12.05
CA PRO A 35 -8.49 15.73 -11.26
C PRO A 35 -7.98 15.33 -9.86
N LEU A 36 -6.92 15.98 -9.39
CA LEU A 36 -6.20 15.77 -8.14
C LEU A 36 -5.36 14.48 -8.05
N GLN A 37 -5.62 13.45 -8.84
CA GLN A 37 -4.86 12.19 -8.75
C GLN A 37 -3.37 12.41 -9.04
N GLU A 38 -3.05 13.13 -10.12
CA GLU A 38 -1.66 13.34 -10.53
C GLU A 38 -0.86 14.12 -9.48
N GLU A 39 -1.46 15.20 -8.94
CA GLU A 39 -0.83 15.99 -7.87
C GLU A 39 -0.56 15.18 -6.61
N ILE A 40 -1.52 14.34 -6.19
CA ILE A 40 -1.38 13.45 -5.04
C ILE A 40 -0.27 12.42 -5.30
N ILE A 41 -0.30 11.76 -6.46
CA ILE A 41 0.69 10.77 -6.85
C ILE A 41 2.09 11.38 -6.89
N GLN A 42 2.24 12.58 -7.48
CA GLN A 42 3.51 13.27 -7.52
C GLN A 42 4.01 13.62 -6.11
N SER A 43 3.13 14.09 -5.23
CA SER A 43 3.47 14.36 -3.83
C SER A 43 4.03 13.13 -3.12
N VAL A 44 3.41 11.96 -3.35
CA VAL A 44 3.89 10.68 -2.79
C VAL A 44 5.24 10.28 -3.40
N LEU A 45 5.41 10.39 -4.71
CA LEU A 45 6.67 10.06 -5.40
C LEU A 45 7.82 11.00 -5.01
N ASP A 46 7.52 12.24 -4.64
CA ASP A 46 8.49 13.19 -4.08
C ASP A 46 8.90 12.86 -2.62
N GLY A 47 8.34 11.78 -2.03
CA GLY A 47 8.63 11.35 -0.66
C GLY A 47 7.96 12.19 0.41
N ARG A 48 6.88 12.90 0.09
CA ARG A 48 6.13 13.73 1.04
C ARG A 48 4.99 12.93 1.67
N ASP A 49 4.80 13.10 2.98
CA ASP A 49 3.58 12.66 3.65
C ASP A 49 2.38 13.41 3.07
N THR A 50 1.38 12.68 2.60
CA THR A 50 0.31 13.24 1.80
C THR A 50 -1.06 12.87 2.36
N LEU A 51 -1.88 13.87 2.67
CA LEU A 51 -3.28 13.70 3.01
C LEU A 51 -4.14 13.99 1.76
N ALA A 52 -4.78 12.94 1.22
CA ALA A 52 -5.61 13.05 0.04
C ALA A 52 -7.10 13.13 0.40
N LEU A 53 -7.71 14.28 0.21
CA LEU A 53 -9.14 14.49 0.38
C LEU A 53 -9.81 14.44 -0.99
N MET A 54 -10.51 13.37 -1.28
CA MET A 54 -11.16 13.13 -2.57
C MET A 54 -12.62 12.71 -2.37
N PRO A 55 -13.52 13.07 -3.29
CA PRO A 55 -14.91 12.63 -3.24
C PRO A 55 -15.02 11.10 -3.43
N THR A 56 -16.12 10.54 -2.97
CA THR A 56 -16.45 9.12 -3.21
C THR A 56 -16.48 8.84 -4.71
N GLY A 57 -15.85 7.74 -5.15
CA GLY A 57 -15.73 7.40 -6.58
C GLY A 57 -14.64 8.18 -7.33
N GLY A 58 -13.85 9.01 -6.64
CA GLY A 58 -12.77 9.80 -7.23
C GLY A 58 -11.50 9.02 -7.64
N GLY A 59 -11.49 7.69 -7.45
CA GLY A 59 -10.32 6.87 -7.78
C GLY A 59 -9.20 6.96 -6.76
N LYS A 60 -9.54 7.05 -5.47
CA LYS A 60 -8.59 7.17 -4.34
C LYS A 60 -7.52 6.08 -4.35
N SER A 61 -7.90 4.85 -4.66
CA SER A 61 -6.97 3.71 -4.64
C SER A 61 -5.79 3.89 -5.59
N LEU A 62 -6.00 4.53 -6.75
CA LEU A 62 -4.92 4.81 -7.69
C LEU A 62 -3.85 5.74 -7.10
N CYS A 63 -4.22 6.59 -6.14
CA CYS A 63 -3.31 7.54 -5.50
C CYS A 63 -2.19 6.87 -4.69
N PHE A 64 -2.37 5.62 -4.25
CA PHE A 64 -1.30 4.82 -3.65
C PHE A 64 -0.89 3.63 -4.52
N GLN A 65 -1.78 3.13 -5.38
CA GLN A 65 -1.46 2.00 -6.26
C GLN A 65 -0.45 2.39 -7.35
N VAL A 66 -0.66 3.50 -8.03
CA VAL A 66 0.27 3.97 -9.10
C VAL A 66 1.67 4.24 -8.55
N PRO A 67 1.86 5.06 -7.48
CA PRO A 67 3.21 5.29 -6.98
C PRO A 67 3.88 4.01 -6.47
N THR A 68 3.15 3.05 -5.91
CA THR A 68 3.71 1.75 -5.51
C THR A 68 4.29 1.00 -6.71
N MET A 69 3.59 0.98 -7.84
CA MET A 69 4.08 0.31 -9.06
C MET A 69 5.31 1.02 -9.64
N VAL A 70 5.38 2.35 -9.53
CA VAL A 70 6.56 3.13 -9.94
C VAL A 70 7.76 2.85 -9.02
N MET A 71 7.55 2.80 -7.71
CA MET A 71 8.61 2.55 -6.73
C MET A 71 9.10 1.09 -6.72
N GLY A 72 8.25 0.14 -7.14
CA GLY A 72 8.60 -1.28 -7.26
C GLY A 72 8.72 -2.05 -5.95
N GLY A 73 8.31 -1.48 -4.83
CA GLY A 73 8.30 -2.15 -3.52
C GLY A 73 6.94 -2.69 -3.12
N LEU A 74 6.72 -2.82 -1.81
CA LEU A 74 5.47 -3.26 -1.20
C LEU A 74 4.75 -2.08 -0.55
N CYS A 75 3.48 -1.85 -0.90
CA CYS A 75 2.60 -0.93 -0.18
C CYS A 75 1.87 -1.67 0.93
N LEU A 76 2.02 -1.19 2.17
CA LEU A 76 1.18 -1.60 3.30
C LEU A 76 -0.08 -0.74 3.30
N VAL A 77 -1.23 -1.34 3.03
CA VAL A 77 -2.53 -0.64 3.04
C VAL A 77 -3.30 -0.99 4.31
N ILE A 78 -3.55 -0.01 5.15
CA ILE A 78 -4.32 -0.16 6.38
C ILE A 78 -5.75 0.28 6.10
N THR A 79 -6.71 -0.62 6.28
CA THR A 79 -8.14 -0.35 6.04
C THR A 79 -9.02 -1.17 6.99
N PRO A 80 -10.09 -0.58 7.57
CA PRO A 80 -10.94 -1.26 8.54
C PRO A 80 -11.98 -2.19 7.89
N LEU A 81 -12.25 -2.04 6.59
CA LEU A 81 -13.33 -2.72 5.90
C LEU A 81 -12.85 -3.98 5.18
N ILE A 82 -13.02 -5.13 5.82
CA ILE A 82 -12.54 -6.43 5.31
C ILE A 82 -13.16 -6.76 3.93
N ALA A 83 -14.43 -6.46 3.71
CA ALA A 83 -15.08 -6.71 2.42
C ALA A 83 -14.41 -5.90 1.30
N LEU A 84 -14.19 -4.60 1.53
CA LEU A 84 -13.50 -3.72 0.58
C LEU A 84 -12.06 -4.18 0.32
N MET A 85 -11.35 -4.59 1.38
CA MET A 85 -10.00 -5.16 1.30
C MET A 85 -9.95 -6.36 0.34
N LYS A 86 -10.90 -7.30 0.50
CA LYS A 86 -10.99 -8.50 -0.36
C LYS A 86 -11.26 -8.12 -1.81
N ASP A 87 -12.18 -7.20 -2.04
CA ASP A 87 -12.53 -6.74 -3.39
C ASP A 87 -11.33 -6.04 -4.07
N GLN A 88 -10.58 -5.23 -3.33
CA GLN A 88 -9.39 -4.56 -3.86
C GLN A 88 -8.28 -5.57 -4.20
N VAL A 89 -8.03 -6.55 -3.32
CA VAL A 89 -7.05 -7.61 -3.57
C VAL A 89 -7.44 -8.42 -4.81
N GLU A 90 -8.72 -8.78 -4.95
CA GLU A 90 -9.20 -9.52 -6.13
C GLU A 90 -9.04 -8.68 -7.41
N ASN A 91 -9.39 -7.40 -7.37
CA ASN A 91 -9.24 -6.50 -8.53
C ASN A 91 -7.78 -6.31 -8.96
N LEU A 92 -6.85 -6.24 -8.01
CA LEU A 92 -5.42 -6.19 -8.31
C LEU A 92 -4.95 -7.50 -8.95
N ARG A 93 -5.36 -8.64 -8.41
CA ARG A 93 -5.00 -9.96 -8.95
C ARG A 93 -5.54 -10.19 -10.37
N LYS A 94 -6.73 -9.69 -10.68
CA LYS A 94 -7.28 -9.70 -12.06
C LYS A 94 -6.45 -8.90 -13.06
N ARG A 95 -5.59 -8.00 -12.57
CA ARG A 95 -4.64 -7.20 -13.36
C ARG A 95 -3.22 -7.76 -13.32
N ASP A 96 -3.05 -9.02 -12.88
CA ASP A 96 -1.75 -9.66 -12.66
C ASP A 96 -0.84 -8.95 -11.65
N ILE A 97 -1.42 -8.10 -10.78
CA ILE A 97 -0.72 -7.46 -9.68
C ILE A 97 -0.90 -8.32 -8.43
N ARG A 98 0.21 -8.82 -7.87
CA ARG A 98 0.15 -9.67 -6.68
C ARG A 98 -0.14 -8.84 -5.44
N ALA A 99 -1.20 -9.23 -4.74
CA ALA A 99 -1.68 -8.62 -3.52
C ALA A 99 -2.12 -9.68 -2.51
N ALA A 100 -1.93 -9.39 -1.23
CA ALA A 100 -2.37 -10.21 -0.11
C ALA A 100 -3.19 -9.37 0.88
N ALA A 101 -3.96 -10.06 1.72
CA ALA A 101 -4.71 -9.45 2.81
C ALA A 101 -4.51 -10.24 4.11
N ILE A 102 -4.40 -9.52 5.22
CA ILE A 102 -4.36 -10.10 6.57
C ILE A 102 -5.38 -9.36 7.44
N TYR A 103 -6.34 -10.10 7.96
CA TYR A 103 -7.46 -9.55 8.75
C TYR A 103 -7.86 -10.48 9.87
N THR A 104 -8.68 -9.98 10.80
CA THR A 104 -9.22 -10.74 11.92
C THR A 104 -10.03 -11.94 11.43
N GLY A 105 -9.76 -13.11 11.99
CA GLY A 105 -10.39 -14.39 11.61
C GLY A 105 -9.52 -15.29 10.73
N MET A 106 -8.38 -14.80 10.23
CA MET A 106 -7.40 -15.66 9.57
C MET A 106 -6.61 -16.46 10.60
N THR A 107 -6.29 -17.72 10.27
CA THR A 107 -5.43 -18.56 11.09
C THR A 107 -3.99 -18.04 11.09
N TYR A 108 -3.20 -18.44 12.09
CA TYR A 108 -1.78 -18.10 12.15
C TYR A 108 -1.01 -18.55 10.89
N GLU A 109 -1.28 -19.76 10.42
CA GLU A 109 -0.64 -20.29 9.21
C GLU A 109 -1.00 -19.48 7.95
N GLN A 110 -2.26 -19.08 7.81
CA GLN A 110 -2.67 -18.22 6.69
C GLN A 110 -1.96 -16.87 6.72
N GLN A 111 -1.84 -16.26 7.89
CA GLN A 111 -1.12 -14.99 8.07
C GLN A 111 0.37 -15.15 7.77
N LYS A 112 0.98 -16.23 8.27
CA LYS A 112 2.38 -16.55 8.01
C LYS A 112 2.67 -16.68 6.51
N VAL A 113 1.86 -17.46 5.80
CA VAL A 113 2.00 -17.63 4.34
C VAL A 113 1.86 -16.29 3.61
N ALA A 114 0.91 -15.44 4.00
CA ALA A 114 0.75 -14.11 3.38
C ALA A 114 1.98 -13.23 3.60
N LEU A 115 2.54 -13.20 4.82
CA LEU A 115 3.74 -12.43 5.14
C LEU A 115 4.99 -12.97 4.42
N ASP A 116 5.16 -14.29 4.38
CA ASP A 116 6.29 -14.93 3.68
C ASP A 116 6.22 -14.64 2.17
N ASN A 117 5.02 -14.68 1.58
CA ASN A 117 4.80 -14.31 0.20
C ASN A 117 5.15 -12.84 -0.08
N CYS A 118 4.82 -11.93 0.83
CA CYS A 118 5.18 -10.51 0.71
C CYS A 118 6.68 -10.27 0.90
N GLN A 119 7.35 -11.09 1.69
CA GLN A 119 8.78 -10.95 1.95
C GLN A 119 9.65 -11.50 0.81
N TRP A 120 9.26 -12.62 0.23
CA TRP A 120 10.09 -13.37 -0.72
C TRP A 120 9.52 -13.44 -2.13
N GLY A 121 8.24 -13.13 -2.31
CA GLY A 121 7.56 -13.15 -3.59
C GLY A 121 7.42 -11.75 -4.20
N PRO A 122 7.00 -11.67 -5.47
CA PRO A 122 6.79 -10.40 -6.17
C PRO A 122 5.44 -9.77 -5.81
N TYR A 123 5.20 -9.52 -4.52
CA TYR A 123 3.99 -8.88 -4.04
C TYR A 123 4.18 -7.37 -3.97
N HIS A 124 3.15 -6.62 -4.39
CA HIS A 124 3.15 -5.16 -4.40
C HIS A 124 2.20 -4.55 -3.37
N PHE A 125 1.22 -5.30 -2.87
CA PHE A 125 0.24 -4.80 -1.91
C PHE A 125 -0.01 -5.81 -0.79
N LEU A 126 0.03 -5.33 0.44
CA LEU A 126 -0.42 -6.04 1.63
C LEU A 126 -1.48 -5.20 2.34
N TYR A 127 -2.72 -5.67 2.30
CA TYR A 127 -3.84 -5.07 3.02
C TYR A 127 -3.93 -5.65 4.42
N VAL A 128 -4.07 -4.79 5.42
CA VAL A 128 -4.09 -5.17 6.83
C VAL A 128 -5.22 -4.45 7.54
N SER A 129 -5.98 -5.19 8.36
CA SER A 129 -6.93 -4.55 9.26
C SER A 129 -6.20 -3.90 10.45
N PRO A 130 -6.68 -2.74 10.96
CA PRO A 130 -5.98 -1.96 11.99
C PRO A 130 -5.67 -2.76 13.26
N GLU A 131 -6.57 -3.63 13.68
CA GLU A 131 -6.43 -4.44 14.90
C GLU A 131 -5.21 -5.37 14.85
N ARG A 132 -4.76 -5.75 13.65
CA ARG A 132 -3.55 -6.57 13.49
C ARG A 132 -2.28 -5.84 13.90
N LEU A 133 -2.28 -4.52 13.82
CA LEU A 133 -1.14 -3.68 14.21
C LEU A 133 -0.97 -3.56 15.73
N GLU A 134 -1.93 -4.01 16.53
CA GLU A 134 -1.80 -4.05 18.00
C GLU A 134 -0.80 -5.10 18.45
N SER A 135 -0.62 -6.20 17.69
CA SER A 135 0.33 -7.26 17.99
C SER A 135 1.76 -6.81 17.73
N GLU A 136 2.60 -6.86 18.77
CA GLU A 136 4.03 -6.54 18.66
C GLU A 136 4.75 -7.51 17.71
N GLU A 137 4.50 -8.81 17.85
CA GLU A 137 5.04 -9.83 16.94
C GLU A 137 4.70 -9.53 15.47
N PHE A 138 3.47 -9.11 15.21
CA PHE A 138 3.04 -8.76 13.85
C PHE A 138 3.79 -7.53 13.33
N ARG A 139 3.96 -6.49 14.14
CA ARG A 139 4.73 -5.30 13.76
C ARG A 139 6.20 -5.61 13.49
N GLU A 140 6.82 -6.48 14.30
CA GLU A 140 8.19 -6.93 14.06
C GLU A 140 8.35 -7.66 12.73
N ARG A 141 7.37 -8.45 12.34
CA ARG A 141 7.36 -9.12 11.04
C ARG A 141 7.17 -8.13 9.90
N LEU A 142 6.27 -7.14 10.04
CA LEU A 142 6.08 -6.07 9.05
C LEU A 142 7.37 -5.28 8.82
N ALA A 143 8.14 -5.01 9.87
CA ALA A 143 9.40 -4.27 9.77
C ALA A 143 10.48 -4.96 8.91
N ARG A 144 10.32 -6.25 8.60
CA ARG A 144 11.23 -7.02 7.74
C ARG A 144 10.80 -7.03 6.27
N LEU A 145 9.61 -6.51 5.96
CA LEU A 145 9.09 -6.47 4.59
C LEU A 145 9.69 -5.30 3.81
N PRO A 146 9.80 -5.39 2.47
CA PRO A 146 10.33 -4.32 1.64
C PRO A 146 9.29 -3.21 1.41
N ILE A 147 8.77 -2.63 2.50
CA ILE A 147 7.72 -1.61 2.46
C ILE A 147 8.29 -0.32 1.90
N CYS A 148 7.74 0.16 0.79
CA CYS A 148 8.09 1.44 0.16
C CYS A 148 7.06 2.54 0.43
N LEU A 149 5.83 2.16 0.79
CA LEU A 149 4.72 3.09 1.04
C LEU A 149 3.78 2.52 2.09
N ILE A 150 3.26 3.38 2.96
CA ILE A 150 2.16 3.06 3.87
C ILE A 150 0.96 3.93 3.44
N ALA A 151 -0.15 3.28 3.11
CA ALA A 151 -1.40 3.93 2.78
C ALA A 151 -2.46 3.63 3.84
N VAL A 152 -3.10 4.65 4.37
CA VAL A 152 -4.24 4.51 5.28
C VAL A 152 -5.50 4.85 4.50
N ASP A 153 -6.24 3.83 4.12
CA ASP A 153 -7.53 3.99 3.44
C ASP A 153 -8.65 4.16 4.47
N GLU A 154 -9.69 4.92 4.10
CA GLU A 154 -10.77 5.28 5.04
C GLU A 154 -10.26 5.94 6.34
N ALA A 155 -9.30 6.85 6.21
CA ALA A 155 -8.59 7.48 7.33
C ALA A 155 -9.51 8.22 8.33
N HIS A 156 -10.74 8.58 7.91
CA HIS A 156 -11.76 9.15 8.81
C HIS A 156 -12.19 8.17 9.91
N CYS A 157 -11.96 6.87 9.74
CA CYS A 157 -12.23 5.85 10.76
C CYS A 157 -11.14 5.75 11.83
N ILE A 158 -10.02 6.46 11.73
CA ILE A 158 -8.90 6.39 12.69
C ILE A 158 -9.37 6.67 14.12
N SER A 159 -10.29 7.62 14.32
CA SER A 159 -10.86 7.93 15.64
C SER A 159 -11.66 6.77 16.26
N GLN A 160 -11.99 5.74 15.47
CA GLN A 160 -12.72 4.56 15.92
C GLN A 160 -11.78 3.36 16.17
N TRP A 161 -10.49 3.48 15.86
CA TRP A 161 -9.50 2.40 15.95
C TRP A 161 -8.83 2.32 17.32
N GLY A 162 -9.61 2.40 18.40
CA GLY A 162 -9.08 1.96 19.69
C GLY A 162 -8.72 3.06 20.68
N TYR A 163 -9.57 4.00 20.81
CA TYR A 163 -9.55 4.90 21.99
C TYR A 163 -10.93 4.95 22.61
#